data_8c9219e64aeb92f2dbbf3262a07b7fc9
#
_entry.id   8c9219e64aeb92f2dbbf3262a07b7fc9
#
_cell.length_a   1.000
_cell.length_b   1.000
_cell.length_c   1.000
_cell.angle_alpha   90.00
_cell.angle_beta   90.00
_cell.angle_gamma   90.00
#
_symmetry.space_group_name_H-M   'P 1'
#
loop_
_entity.id
_entity.type
_entity.pdbx_description
1 polymer ?
#
loop_
_entity_poly.entity_id
_entity_poly.type
_entity_poly.pdbx_seq_one_letter_code
_entity_poly.pdbx_strand_id
1 'polypeptide(L)'
;VIHMDITKETIKINKIICEKKEQIVVQGDMIVPDSKPDILNTINTDGNICIYKKEVFEGKLRLEGNIVSYIMYLADGEKNNLRGLNTTLDFSETIVVPELQIGMIVDIEPNIKNFECKVINGRKIGIKANVEISIKIRLPEEAEITTNVNDVNMQILSKKEKINSLLCEGNNKTYVKENVSIPNTDNLAEILNATISLVDKDIKISYNKILAKSEIELKLVYLTDDGRICKTIGRVPLVGFIDMPDIKEENICDTTYLIKNLIIKPNSIEEHTVYLEVEVEINCISYEEKEIQVIQDLYCPGERVNYDLKTLKTTSDRKTLKNICQIREKVNVPEIGNGEIINTSIQISINKENRLSGKIALEGEMEVNLIYTDISTIGVNSKTITIPFTQTIEGVENNCNTSIKIEVGTQEFTNQSGTIDANVDLNFETLTYKNVEIPAINNITEETEDDLEDYSVIIYVVKDGDTLWKIAKKYGSTVDDIVRVNGIENPDKINIGEKIYIPKYVLKRAKEPIVI
;
A
#
# COMPACT_ATOMS: atom_id res chain seq x y z
N VAL A 1 44.51 24.72 -9.52
CA VAL A 1 43.19 24.05 -9.25
C VAL A 1 42.51 24.91 -8.22
N ILE A 2 41.51 25.69 -8.64
CA ILE A 2 40.67 26.47 -7.71
C ILE A 2 39.83 25.44 -6.95
N HIS A 3 39.94 25.43 -5.63
CA HIS A 3 39.14 24.57 -4.78
C HIS A 3 37.73 25.17 -4.71
N MET A 4 36.80 24.66 -5.53
CA MET A 4 35.40 24.95 -5.36
C MET A 4 34.89 24.32 -4.06
N ASP A 5 34.27 25.11 -3.21
CA ASP A 5 33.60 24.62 -2.01
C ASP A 5 32.18 24.21 -2.38
N ILE A 6 31.94 22.90 -2.46
CA ILE A 6 30.69 22.32 -2.91
C ILE A 6 29.91 21.80 -1.70
N THR A 7 28.69 22.31 -1.51
CA THR A 7 27.77 21.80 -0.50
C THR A 7 26.91 20.70 -1.12
N LYS A 8 26.89 19.54 -0.48
CA LYS A 8 26.08 18.39 -0.88
C LYS A 8 25.10 17.99 0.20
N GLU A 9 23.99 17.46 -0.19
CA GLU A 9 22.99 16.87 0.70
C GLU A 9 22.69 15.43 0.24
N THR A 10 22.59 14.51 1.21
CA THR A 10 22.18 13.13 0.94
C THR A 10 20.68 13.02 1.12
N ILE A 11 19.99 12.53 0.11
CA ILE A 11 18.57 12.21 0.14
C ILE A 11 18.37 10.70 0.05
N LYS A 12 17.40 10.20 0.80
CA LYS A 12 17.00 8.78 0.75
C LYS A 12 15.70 8.66 -0.03
N ILE A 13 15.74 7.92 -1.10
CA ILE A 13 14.61 7.71 -2.00
C ILE A 13 14.12 6.27 -1.83
N ASN A 14 12.82 6.08 -1.73
CA ASN A 14 12.20 4.76 -1.77
C ASN A 14 11.43 4.61 -3.08
N LYS A 15 12.15 4.18 -4.11
CA LYS A 15 11.64 4.09 -5.47
C LYS A 15 10.70 2.90 -5.62
N ILE A 16 9.47 3.13 -6.07
CA ILE A 16 8.55 2.06 -6.46
C ILE A 16 9.01 1.53 -7.82
N ILE A 17 9.40 0.26 -7.86
CA ILE A 17 9.86 -0.43 -9.06
C ILE A 17 8.70 -1.06 -9.81
N CYS A 18 7.80 -1.74 -9.07
CA CYS A 18 6.67 -2.45 -9.64
C CYS A 18 5.53 -2.55 -8.62
N GLU A 19 4.30 -2.38 -9.10
CA GLU A 19 3.07 -2.74 -8.39
C GLU A 19 2.24 -3.62 -9.32
N LYS A 20 1.91 -4.83 -8.89
CA LYS A 20 1.11 -5.76 -9.68
C LYS A 20 0.30 -6.72 -8.83
N LYS A 21 -0.70 -7.33 -9.44
CA LYS A 21 -1.53 -8.37 -8.85
C LYS A 21 -1.31 -9.67 -9.62
N GLU A 22 -1.05 -10.74 -8.90
CA GLU A 22 -0.85 -12.08 -9.46
C GLU A 22 -1.88 -13.04 -8.89
N GLN A 23 -2.34 -13.94 -9.74
CA GLN A 23 -3.28 -15.00 -9.35
C GLN A 23 -2.52 -16.30 -9.14
N ILE A 24 -2.69 -16.91 -7.97
CA ILE A 24 -2.21 -18.25 -7.69
C ILE A 24 -3.37 -19.17 -7.36
N VAL A 25 -3.19 -20.45 -7.60
CA VAL A 25 -4.18 -21.48 -7.31
C VAL A 25 -3.59 -22.45 -6.30
N VAL A 26 -4.19 -22.51 -5.12
CA VAL A 26 -3.83 -23.46 -4.07
C VAL A 26 -4.88 -24.56 -4.07
N GLN A 27 -4.45 -25.80 -4.28
CA GLN A 27 -5.37 -26.94 -4.36
C GLN A 27 -4.85 -28.16 -3.62
N GLY A 28 -5.77 -28.98 -3.14
CA GLY A 28 -5.46 -30.23 -2.47
C GLY A 28 -6.69 -31.10 -2.32
N ASP A 29 -6.43 -32.35 -2.02
CA ASP A 29 -7.49 -33.32 -1.69
C ASP A 29 -7.52 -33.55 -0.17
N MET A 30 -8.71 -33.71 0.36
CA MET A 30 -8.94 -34.10 1.75
C MET A 30 -9.71 -35.42 1.82
N ILE A 31 -9.24 -36.31 2.69
CA ILE A 31 -9.96 -37.52 3.06
C ILE A 31 -10.76 -37.21 4.33
N VAL A 32 -12.05 -37.53 4.31
CA VAL A 32 -12.92 -37.36 5.46
C VAL A 32 -12.46 -38.30 6.58
N PRO A 33 -12.19 -37.82 7.80
CA PRO A 33 -11.79 -38.64 8.93
C PRO A 33 -12.85 -39.71 9.26
N ASP A 34 -12.44 -40.90 9.71
CA ASP A 34 -13.36 -42.02 10.03
C ASP A 34 -14.37 -41.67 11.15
N SER A 35 -14.03 -40.66 11.99
CA SER A 35 -14.95 -40.15 13.02
C SER A 35 -16.08 -39.26 12.49
N LYS A 36 -16.07 -38.94 11.20
CA LYS A 36 -17.07 -38.10 10.53
C LYS A 36 -17.91 -38.93 9.57
N PRO A 37 -19.20 -38.59 9.41
CA PRO A 37 -20.05 -39.24 8.41
C PRO A 37 -19.66 -38.87 6.98
N ASP A 38 -20.09 -39.70 6.03
CA ASP A 38 -19.87 -39.47 4.60
C ASP A 38 -20.49 -38.15 4.11
N ILE A 39 -19.86 -37.54 3.13
CA ILE A 39 -20.33 -36.30 2.53
C ILE A 39 -21.36 -36.59 1.44
N LEU A 40 -22.54 -35.98 1.57
CA LEU A 40 -23.53 -35.92 0.51
C LEU A 40 -23.26 -34.71 -0.41
N ASN A 41 -23.10 -33.53 0.18
CA ASN A 41 -22.95 -32.27 -0.53
C ASN A 41 -22.20 -31.24 0.32
N THR A 42 -21.40 -30.38 -0.30
CA THR A 42 -20.78 -29.23 0.36
C THR A 42 -21.67 -28.00 0.24
N ILE A 43 -21.80 -27.25 1.35
CA ILE A 43 -22.61 -26.02 1.43
C ILE A 43 -21.74 -24.78 1.27
N ASN A 44 -20.62 -24.73 1.99
CA ASN A 44 -19.69 -23.61 1.95
C ASN A 44 -18.27 -24.08 2.21
N THR A 45 -17.32 -23.36 1.64
CA THR A 45 -15.90 -23.47 1.96
C THR A 45 -15.34 -22.07 2.13
N ASP A 46 -14.67 -21.87 3.23
CA ASP A 46 -14.03 -20.59 3.57
C ASP A 46 -12.66 -20.84 4.20
N GLY A 47 -11.87 -19.81 4.47
CA GLY A 47 -10.57 -20.02 5.08
C GLY A 47 -9.73 -18.76 5.23
N ASN A 48 -8.58 -18.97 5.85
CA ASN A 48 -7.62 -17.92 6.14
C ASN A 48 -6.27 -18.27 5.50
N ILE A 49 -5.66 -17.32 4.83
CA ILE A 49 -4.34 -17.52 4.22
C ILE A 49 -3.23 -17.03 5.15
N CYS A 50 -2.19 -17.85 5.31
CA CYS A 50 -0.99 -17.54 6.05
C CYS A 50 0.23 -17.67 5.12
N ILE A 51 1.11 -16.67 5.11
CA ILE A 51 2.37 -16.72 4.36
C ILE A 51 3.52 -16.63 5.35
N TYR A 52 4.11 -17.78 5.69
CA TYR A 52 5.16 -17.86 6.71
C TYR A 52 6.57 -17.61 6.15
N LYS A 53 6.77 -17.74 4.81
CA LYS A 53 8.06 -17.54 4.19
C LYS A 53 7.96 -16.78 2.87
N LYS A 54 8.84 -15.81 2.69
CA LYS A 54 8.99 -14.98 1.50
C LYS A 54 10.47 -14.89 1.16
N GLU A 55 10.86 -15.33 -0.04
CA GLU A 55 12.23 -15.30 -0.53
C GLU A 55 12.33 -14.56 -1.85
N VAL A 56 13.30 -13.65 -1.93
CA VAL A 56 13.57 -12.81 -3.10
C VAL A 56 14.77 -13.39 -3.86
N PHE A 57 14.59 -13.65 -5.14
CA PHE A 57 15.63 -14.06 -6.08
C PHE A 57 15.63 -13.10 -7.28
N GLU A 58 16.68 -13.14 -8.09
CA GLU A 58 16.72 -12.41 -9.36
C GLU A 58 15.54 -12.82 -10.27
N GLY A 59 14.64 -11.87 -10.55
CA GLY A 59 13.50 -12.07 -11.41
C GLY A 59 12.38 -12.96 -10.84
N LYS A 60 12.44 -13.36 -9.55
CA LYS A 60 11.46 -14.29 -8.96
C LYS A 60 11.20 -14.01 -7.49
N LEU A 61 9.95 -14.16 -7.10
CA LEU A 61 9.48 -14.14 -5.72
C LEU A 61 8.93 -15.53 -5.35
N ARG A 62 9.51 -16.19 -4.35
CA ARG A 62 9.00 -17.45 -3.82
C ARG A 62 8.22 -17.19 -2.53
N LEU A 63 7.02 -17.72 -2.48
CA LEU A 63 6.13 -17.66 -1.34
C LEU A 63 5.80 -19.07 -0.86
N GLU A 64 5.96 -19.31 0.45
CA GLU A 64 5.51 -20.54 1.10
C GLU A 64 4.51 -20.18 2.18
N GLY A 65 3.42 -20.91 2.19
CA GLY A 65 2.31 -20.63 3.09
C GLY A 65 1.32 -21.76 3.17
N ASN A 66 0.22 -21.49 3.83
CA ASN A 66 -0.91 -22.41 3.87
C ASN A 66 -2.24 -21.64 3.92
N ILE A 67 -3.32 -22.38 3.62
CA ILE A 67 -4.68 -21.93 3.80
C ILE A 67 -5.35 -22.85 4.82
N VAL A 68 -5.75 -22.27 5.95
CA VAL A 68 -6.55 -22.97 6.96
C VAL A 68 -8.00 -22.89 6.51
N SER A 69 -8.52 -24.00 5.97
CA SER A 69 -9.84 -24.06 5.32
C SER A 69 -10.87 -24.75 6.21
N TYR A 70 -12.09 -24.23 6.17
CA TYR A 70 -13.27 -24.76 6.84
C TYR A 70 -14.32 -25.11 5.78
N ILE A 71 -14.85 -26.32 5.84
CA ILE A 71 -15.83 -26.85 4.89
C ILE A 71 -17.09 -27.21 5.65
N MET A 72 -18.20 -26.56 5.34
CA MET A 72 -19.53 -26.98 5.77
C MET A 72 -20.12 -27.97 4.76
N TYR A 73 -20.62 -29.09 5.22
CA TYR A 73 -21.21 -30.10 4.37
C TYR A 73 -22.45 -30.75 4.99
N LEU A 74 -23.30 -31.26 4.14
CA LEU A 74 -24.38 -32.14 4.52
C LEU A 74 -23.91 -33.60 4.50
N ALA A 75 -24.10 -34.29 5.59
CA ALA A 75 -23.78 -35.71 5.70
C ALA A 75 -24.85 -36.59 5.02
N ASP A 76 -24.39 -37.72 4.46
CA ASP A 76 -25.28 -38.72 3.90
C ASP A 76 -26.03 -39.48 5.01
N GLY A 77 -27.32 -39.75 4.83
CA GLY A 77 -28.13 -40.69 5.61
C GLY A 77 -29.16 -40.10 6.58
N GLU A 78 -29.06 -38.89 7.10
CA GLU A 78 -30.07 -38.29 7.99
C GLU A 78 -30.45 -36.87 7.57
N LYS A 79 -31.75 -36.54 7.72
CA LYS A 79 -32.22 -35.17 7.48
C LYS A 79 -31.51 -34.20 8.46
N ASN A 80 -30.96 -33.12 7.94
CA ASN A 80 -30.32 -32.00 8.69
C ASN A 80 -28.95 -32.26 9.34
N ASN A 81 -28.21 -33.17 8.81
CA ASN A 81 -26.91 -33.47 9.37
C ASN A 81 -25.81 -32.53 8.82
N LEU A 82 -25.88 -31.24 9.21
CA LEU A 82 -24.79 -30.29 8.93
C LEU A 82 -23.57 -30.68 9.74
N ARG A 83 -22.42 -30.74 9.08
CA ARG A 83 -21.12 -31.06 9.68
C ARG A 83 -20.04 -30.10 9.21
N GLY A 84 -18.98 -30.01 9.99
CA GLY A 84 -17.78 -29.21 9.69
C GLY A 84 -16.57 -30.12 9.48
N LEU A 85 -15.76 -29.74 8.52
CA LEU A 85 -14.41 -30.24 8.34
C LEU A 85 -13.46 -29.08 8.29
N ASN A 86 -12.24 -29.27 8.80
CA ASN A 86 -11.15 -28.33 8.64
C ASN A 86 -9.93 -29.03 8.06
N THR A 87 -9.21 -28.32 7.23
CA THR A 87 -7.97 -28.81 6.65
C THR A 87 -7.01 -27.65 6.38
N THR A 88 -5.74 -27.98 6.28
CA THR A 88 -4.71 -27.04 5.90
C THR A 88 -4.17 -27.41 4.54
N LEU A 89 -4.21 -26.47 3.61
CA LEU A 89 -3.67 -26.60 2.26
C LEU A 89 -2.33 -25.89 2.20
N ASP A 90 -1.22 -26.61 2.21
CA ASP A 90 0.11 -26.04 2.06
C ASP A 90 0.39 -25.69 0.61
N PHE A 91 1.13 -24.59 0.39
CA PHE A 91 1.57 -24.21 -0.95
C PHE A 91 3.00 -23.66 -0.94
N SER A 92 3.66 -23.81 -2.08
CA SER A 92 4.95 -23.18 -2.38
C SER A 92 4.91 -22.73 -3.83
N GLU A 93 4.79 -21.41 -4.01
CA GLU A 93 4.60 -20.79 -5.33
C GLU A 93 5.77 -19.88 -5.67
N THR A 94 6.15 -19.90 -6.95
CA THR A 94 7.18 -19.01 -7.49
C THR A 94 6.57 -18.08 -8.53
N ILE A 95 6.51 -16.80 -8.19
CA ILE A 95 5.96 -15.74 -9.04
C ILE A 95 7.12 -15.12 -9.83
N VAL A 96 6.97 -15.04 -11.15
CA VAL A 96 7.97 -14.39 -12.03
C VAL A 96 7.76 -12.88 -11.99
N VAL A 97 8.79 -12.15 -11.60
CA VAL A 97 8.82 -10.68 -11.51
C VAL A 97 10.15 -10.21 -12.10
N PRO A 98 10.24 -9.97 -13.41
CA PRO A 98 11.50 -9.69 -14.10
C PRO A 98 12.29 -8.51 -13.52
N GLU A 99 11.61 -7.52 -12.93
CA GLU A 99 12.19 -6.32 -12.34
C GLU A 99 12.80 -6.55 -10.95
N LEU A 100 12.52 -7.71 -10.32
CA LEU A 100 12.93 -8.00 -8.95
C LEU A 100 14.41 -8.35 -8.88
N GLN A 101 15.13 -7.68 -7.98
CA GLN A 101 16.54 -7.93 -7.69
C GLN A 101 16.76 -8.18 -6.19
N ILE A 102 17.85 -8.86 -5.88
CA ILE A 102 18.26 -9.08 -4.49
C ILE A 102 18.53 -7.72 -3.82
N GLY A 103 18.01 -7.54 -2.61
CA GLY A 103 18.12 -6.28 -1.86
C GLY A 103 16.93 -5.35 -2.03
N MET A 104 16.01 -5.63 -2.95
CA MET A 104 14.74 -4.91 -3.03
C MET A 104 13.78 -5.36 -1.92
N ILE A 105 12.93 -4.42 -1.49
CA ILE A 105 11.88 -4.67 -0.50
C ILE A 105 10.61 -5.07 -1.22
N VAL A 106 10.01 -6.17 -0.77
CA VAL A 106 8.76 -6.69 -1.34
C VAL A 106 7.69 -6.75 -0.26
N ASP A 107 6.64 -5.97 -0.45
CA ASP A 107 5.41 -6.10 0.31
C ASP A 107 4.42 -6.94 -0.47
N ILE A 108 3.68 -7.77 0.26
CA ILE A 108 2.64 -8.64 -0.30
C ILE A 108 1.37 -8.53 0.53
N GLU A 109 0.24 -8.54 -0.16
CA GLU A 109 -1.09 -8.61 0.46
C GLU A 109 -1.87 -9.73 -0.23
N PRO A 110 -2.02 -10.89 0.44
CA PRO A 110 -2.81 -12.00 -0.09
C PRO A 110 -4.30 -11.79 0.15
N ASN A 111 -5.12 -12.16 -0.82
CA ASN A 111 -6.58 -12.14 -0.72
C ASN A 111 -7.18 -13.38 -1.39
N ILE A 112 -7.93 -14.17 -0.64
CA ILE A 112 -8.67 -15.31 -1.18
C ILE A 112 -9.90 -14.78 -1.93
N LYS A 113 -10.00 -15.04 -3.23
CA LYS A 113 -11.12 -14.60 -4.05
C LYS A 113 -12.30 -15.54 -3.94
N ASN A 114 -12.06 -16.84 -4.07
CA ASN A 114 -13.10 -17.84 -3.95
C ASN A 114 -12.51 -19.22 -3.65
N PHE A 115 -13.38 -20.10 -3.19
CA PHE A 115 -13.12 -21.53 -3.08
C PHE A 115 -14.01 -22.30 -4.05
N GLU A 116 -13.44 -23.35 -4.62
CA GLU A 116 -14.16 -24.39 -5.35
C GLU A 116 -13.96 -25.70 -4.57
N CYS A 117 -15.05 -26.30 -4.12
CA CYS A 117 -15.01 -27.57 -3.43
C CYS A 117 -15.82 -28.60 -4.23
N LYS A 118 -15.17 -29.71 -4.57
CA LYS A 118 -15.79 -30.80 -5.35
C LYS A 118 -15.81 -32.09 -4.54
N VAL A 119 -17.00 -32.65 -4.34
CA VAL A 119 -17.13 -33.97 -3.77
C VAL A 119 -16.70 -34.99 -4.83
N ILE A 120 -15.64 -35.75 -4.54
CA ILE A 120 -15.10 -36.81 -5.42
C ILE A 120 -15.88 -38.11 -5.13
N ASN A 121 -16.06 -38.40 -3.84
CA ASN A 121 -16.92 -39.45 -3.32
C ASN A 121 -17.27 -39.16 -1.86
N GLY A 122 -18.09 -39.96 -1.20
CA GLY A 122 -18.51 -39.72 0.19
C GLY A 122 -17.37 -39.56 1.21
N ARG A 123 -16.17 -40.02 0.89
CA ARG A 123 -14.98 -39.97 1.78
C ARG A 123 -13.86 -39.06 1.28
N LYS A 124 -14.02 -38.41 0.11
CA LYS A 124 -12.97 -37.60 -0.49
C LYS A 124 -13.52 -36.35 -1.16
N ILE A 125 -12.92 -35.23 -0.85
CA ILE A 125 -13.18 -33.93 -1.49
C ILE A 125 -11.91 -33.33 -2.08
N GLY A 126 -12.07 -32.64 -3.21
CA GLY A 126 -11.03 -31.77 -3.78
C GLY A 126 -11.35 -30.32 -3.45
N ILE A 127 -10.37 -29.58 -2.99
CA ILE A 127 -10.48 -28.16 -2.61
C ILE A 127 -9.52 -27.36 -3.47
N LYS A 128 -10.02 -26.25 -4.00
CA LYS A 128 -9.23 -25.30 -4.78
C LYS A 128 -9.53 -23.89 -4.31
N ALA A 129 -8.52 -23.14 -3.92
CA ALA A 129 -8.61 -21.74 -3.55
C ALA A 129 -7.93 -20.88 -4.62
N ASN A 130 -8.64 -19.90 -5.14
CA ASN A 130 -8.09 -18.88 -6.03
C ASN A 130 -7.67 -17.68 -5.18
N VAL A 131 -6.37 -17.36 -5.19
CA VAL A 131 -5.78 -16.33 -4.36
C VAL A 131 -5.15 -15.23 -5.23
N GLU A 132 -5.50 -14.00 -4.97
CA GLU A 132 -4.83 -12.82 -5.54
C GLU A 132 -3.74 -12.35 -4.58
N ILE A 133 -2.52 -12.22 -5.07
CA ILE A 133 -1.39 -11.63 -4.34
C ILE A 133 -1.11 -10.25 -4.92
N SER A 134 -1.36 -9.21 -4.16
CA SER A 134 -0.89 -7.86 -4.49
C SER A 134 0.58 -7.74 -4.10
N ILE A 135 1.43 -7.36 -5.05
CA ILE A 135 2.87 -7.29 -4.89
C ILE A 135 3.31 -5.85 -5.14
N LYS A 136 4.04 -5.27 -4.19
CA LYS A 136 4.68 -3.96 -4.30
C LYS A 136 6.16 -4.09 -4.04
N ILE A 137 6.97 -3.69 -5.03
CA ILE A 137 8.43 -3.79 -4.98
C ILE A 137 9.02 -2.39 -4.89
N ARG A 138 9.93 -2.20 -3.94
CA ARG A 138 10.61 -0.94 -3.69
C ARG A 138 12.11 -1.13 -3.61
N LEU A 139 12.83 -0.12 -4.07
CA LEU A 139 14.27 -0.03 -3.97
C LEU A 139 14.64 1.21 -3.14
N PRO A 140 15.11 1.06 -1.90
CA PRO A 140 15.73 2.14 -1.17
C PRO A 140 17.05 2.53 -1.85
N GLU A 141 17.23 3.80 -2.14
CA GLU A 141 18.42 4.35 -2.78
C GLU A 141 18.87 5.62 -2.04
N GLU A 142 20.16 5.74 -1.77
CA GLU A 142 20.75 6.99 -1.30
C GLU A 142 21.36 7.71 -2.48
N ALA A 143 21.06 9.01 -2.61
CA ALA A 143 21.62 9.85 -3.66
C ALA A 143 22.16 11.14 -3.06
N GLU A 144 23.39 11.49 -3.42
CA GLU A 144 23.97 12.81 -3.14
C GLU A 144 23.54 13.80 -4.23
N ILE A 145 23.12 14.98 -3.82
CA ILE A 145 22.83 16.09 -4.71
C ILE A 145 23.67 17.31 -4.28
N THR A 146 24.15 18.04 -5.23
CA THR A 146 24.79 19.33 -4.98
C THR A 146 23.70 20.38 -4.76
N THR A 147 23.73 21.04 -3.61
CA THR A 147 22.75 22.07 -3.21
C THR A 147 23.29 23.48 -3.38
N ASN A 148 24.59 23.63 -3.29
CA ASN A 148 25.28 24.93 -3.50
C ASN A 148 26.72 24.75 -3.98
N VAL A 149 27.23 25.74 -4.68
CA VAL A 149 28.63 25.86 -5.09
C VAL A 149 29.10 27.26 -4.66
N ASN A 150 30.02 27.30 -3.72
CA ASN A 150 30.57 28.56 -3.20
C ASN A 150 31.77 29.02 -4.04
N ASP A 151 31.49 29.60 -5.17
CA ASP A 151 32.45 30.30 -6.00
C ASP A 151 31.92 31.69 -6.37
N VAL A 152 32.81 32.71 -6.33
CA VAL A 152 32.43 34.13 -6.54
C VAL A 152 31.92 34.40 -7.94
N ASN A 153 32.38 33.64 -8.92
CA ASN A 153 32.03 33.79 -10.34
C ASN A 153 30.94 32.85 -10.80
N MET A 154 30.67 31.78 -10.03
CA MET A 154 29.67 30.79 -10.37
C MET A 154 28.27 31.39 -10.34
N GLN A 155 27.57 31.26 -11.42
CA GLN A 155 26.13 31.56 -11.53
C GLN A 155 25.34 30.29 -11.32
N ILE A 156 24.35 30.32 -10.43
CA ILE A 156 23.55 29.16 -10.05
C ILE A 156 22.06 29.48 -10.24
N LEU A 157 21.38 28.69 -11.04
CA LEU A 157 19.93 28.69 -11.11
C LEU A 157 19.41 27.56 -10.25
N SER A 158 18.77 27.88 -9.15
CA SER A 158 18.26 26.91 -8.20
C SER A 158 16.79 27.14 -7.87
N LYS A 159 16.13 26.10 -7.42
CA LYS A 159 14.77 26.15 -6.87
C LYS A 159 14.67 25.31 -5.61
N LYS A 160 13.67 25.61 -4.80
CA LYS A 160 13.29 24.78 -3.67
C LYS A 160 12.27 23.74 -4.12
N GLU A 161 12.49 22.51 -3.74
CA GLU A 161 11.58 21.39 -4.00
C GLU A 161 11.23 20.68 -2.71
N LYS A 162 9.95 20.34 -2.54
CA LYS A 162 9.49 19.48 -1.46
C LYS A 162 9.52 18.04 -1.90
N ILE A 163 10.08 17.17 -1.08
CA ILE A 163 10.17 15.74 -1.32
C ILE A 163 9.76 14.95 -0.09
N ASN A 164 9.32 13.71 -0.30
CA ASN A 164 9.20 12.73 0.76
C ASN A 164 10.46 11.84 0.76
N SER A 165 11.34 12.10 1.70
CA SER A 165 12.56 11.31 1.91
C SER A 165 12.24 10.10 2.78
N LEU A 166 12.79 8.93 2.45
CA LEU A 166 12.71 7.77 3.33
C LEU A 166 13.48 8.07 4.62
N LEU A 167 12.79 8.03 5.75
CA LEU A 167 13.43 8.23 7.04
C LEU A 167 14.00 6.92 7.58
N CYS A 168 13.14 5.96 7.82
CA CYS A 168 13.50 4.64 8.31
C CYS A 168 12.42 3.61 7.98
N GLU A 169 12.76 2.35 8.13
CA GLU A 169 11.86 1.20 8.05
C GLU A 169 12.11 0.27 9.23
N GLY A 170 11.07 -0.44 9.62
CA GLY A 170 11.13 -1.39 10.70
C GLY A 170 10.06 -2.46 10.55
N ASN A 171 10.28 -3.58 11.22
CA ASN A 171 9.31 -4.66 11.29
C ASN A 171 9.29 -5.29 12.67
N ASN A 172 8.19 -5.96 12.97
CA ASN A 172 8.05 -6.79 14.16
C ASN A 172 7.13 -7.97 13.88
N LYS A 173 7.37 -9.07 14.58
CA LYS A 173 6.47 -10.22 14.64
C LYS A 173 5.79 -10.23 15.99
N THR A 174 4.48 -10.18 15.97
CA THR A 174 3.64 -10.17 17.16
C THR A 174 2.84 -11.46 17.23
N TYR A 175 2.78 -12.02 18.43
CA TYR A 175 2.06 -13.26 18.71
C TYR A 175 0.90 -12.97 19.63
N VAL A 176 -0.27 -13.51 19.30
CA VAL A 176 -1.46 -13.50 20.15
C VAL A 176 -1.84 -14.92 20.44
N LYS A 177 -2.06 -15.24 21.71
CA LYS A 177 -2.55 -16.54 22.20
C LYS A 177 -3.62 -16.26 23.23
N GLU A 178 -4.86 -16.52 22.88
CA GLU A 178 -6.02 -16.18 23.71
C GLU A 178 -7.10 -17.25 23.62
N ASN A 179 -7.88 -17.34 24.68
CA ASN A 179 -9.09 -18.13 24.73
C ASN A 179 -10.30 -17.23 24.48
N VAL A 180 -10.92 -17.37 23.33
CA VAL A 180 -12.11 -16.61 22.95
C VAL A 180 -13.35 -17.29 23.51
N SER A 181 -14.09 -16.59 24.36
CA SER A 181 -15.29 -17.12 25.01
C SER A 181 -16.45 -17.25 24.02
N ILE A 182 -17.20 -18.35 24.12
CA ILE A 182 -18.53 -18.55 23.53
C ILE A 182 -19.59 -18.50 24.63
N PRO A 183 -20.90 -18.34 24.31
CA PRO A 183 -21.93 -18.34 25.33
C PRO A 183 -21.91 -19.59 26.23
N ASN A 184 -22.00 -19.40 27.53
CA ASN A 184 -21.92 -20.49 28.53
C ASN A 184 -23.04 -21.57 28.40
N THR A 185 -24.07 -21.29 27.61
CA THR A 185 -25.15 -22.23 27.32
C THR A 185 -24.80 -23.19 26.21
N ASP A 186 -23.66 -22.99 25.54
CA ASP A 186 -23.30 -23.71 24.34
C ASP A 186 -22.13 -24.65 24.61
N ASN A 187 -22.32 -25.94 24.37
CA ASN A 187 -21.24 -26.92 24.32
C ASN A 187 -20.81 -27.06 22.86
N LEU A 188 -19.59 -26.64 22.55
CA LEU A 188 -19.07 -26.66 21.19
C LEU A 188 -18.73 -28.09 20.76
N ALA A 189 -19.46 -28.62 19.78
CA ALA A 189 -19.18 -29.93 19.19
C ALA A 189 -18.23 -29.84 17.99
N GLU A 190 -18.50 -28.93 17.05
CA GLU A 190 -17.73 -28.75 15.82
C GLU A 190 -17.63 -27.28 15.39
N ILE A 191 -16.48 -26.89 14.87
CA ILE A 191 -16.31 -25.62 14.17
C ILE A 191 -16.76 -25.83 12.72
N LEU A 192 -17.76 -25.06 12.30
CA LEU A 192 -18.28 -25.08 10.93
C LEU A 192 -17.57 -24.08 10.04
N ASN A 193 -17.27 -22.90 10.57
CA ASN A 193 -16.48 -21.86 9.91
C ASN A 193 -15.74 -21.01 10.95
N ALA A 194 -14.52 -20.60 10.63
CA ALA A 194 -13.75 -19.65 11.42
C ALA A 194 -12.91 -18.78 10.50
N THR A 195 -13.19 -17.49 10.50
CA THR A 195 -12.42 -16.50 9.75
C THR A 195 -11.90 -15.40 10.66
N ILE A 196 -10.69 -14.92 10.39
CA ILE A 196 -10.10 -13.79 11.11
C ILE A 196 -9.91 -12.61 10.17
N SER A 197 -10.06 -11.42 10.74
CA SER A 197 -9.69 -10.16 10.09
C SER A 197 -8.98 -9.25 11.08
N LEU A 198 -8.07 -8.42 10.58
CA LEU A 198 -7.41 -7.38 11.37
C LEU A 198 -8.19 -6.09 11.19
N VAL A 199 -8.83 -5.64 12.26
CA VAL A 199 -9.69 -4.45 12.27
C VAL A 199 -9.13 -3.38 13.21
N ASP A 200 -9.67 -2.16 13.11
CA ASP A 200 -9.32 -1.02 13.98
C ASP A 200 -7.81 -0.74 14.06
N LYS A 201 -7.15 -0.79 12.90
CA LYS A 201 -5.71 -0.53 12.78
C LYS A 201 -5.40 0.92 13.10
N ASP A 202 -4.51 1.13 14.07
CA ASP A 202 -4.02 2.44 14.49
C ASP A 202 -2.52 2.39 14.79
N ILE A 203 -1.84 3.51 14.61
CA ILE A 203 -0.43 3.64 14.97
C ILE A 203 -0.24 4.86 15.88
N LYS A 204 0.56 4.68 16.90
CA LYS A 204 1.03 5.79 17.76
C LYS A 204 2.54 5.89 17.69
N ILE A 205 3.00 7.07 17.31
CA ILE A 205 4.43 7.37 17.27
C ILE A 205 4.89 7.77 18.66
N SER A 206 6.01 7.22 19.08
CA SER A 206 6.73 7.55 20.31
C SER A 206 8.21 7.70 19.99
N TYR A 207 9.01 8.07 20.99
CA TYR A 207 10.45 8.26 20.81
C TYR A 207 11.13 6.98 20.26
N ASN A 208 11.64 7.06 19.02
CA ASN A 208 12.31 5.99 18.28
C ASN A 208 11.49 4.70 18.10
N LYS A 209 10.16 4.74 18.26
CA LYS A 209 9.28 3.57 18.18
C LYS A 209 7.92 3.91 17.63
N ILE A 210 7.31 2.93 17.01
CA ILE A 210 5.88 2.92 16.70
C ILE A 210 5.20 1.84 17.54
N LEU A 211 4.08 2.21 18.12
CA LEU A 211 3.12 1.30 18.70
C LEU A 211 2.01 1.06 17.67
N ALA A 212 2.03 -0.11 17.04
CA ALA A 212 0.96 -0.55 16.15
C ALA A 212 -0.11 -1.28 16.96
N LYS A 213 -1.35 -0.82 16.87
CA LYS A 213 -2.52 -1.40 17.54
C LYS A 213 -3.50 -1.87 16.47
N SER A 214 -4.14 -3.00 16.73
CA SER A 214 -5.22 -3.54 15.94
C SER A 214 -6.04 -4.49 16.81
N GLU A 215 -7.16 -4.94 16.32
CA GLU A 215 -7.90 -6.05 16.89
C GLU A 215 -7.97 -7.21 15.88
N ILE A 216 -7.82 -8.43 16.38
CA ILE A 216 -8.14 -9.64 15.63
C ILE A 216 -9.60 -9.92 15.88
N GLU A 217 -10.43 -9.76 14.87
CA GLU A 217 -11.83 -10.16 14.91
C GLU A 217 -11.95 -11.59 14.42
N LEU A 218 -12.35 -12.50 15.30
CA LEU A 218 -12.68 -13.89 14.98
C LEU A 218 -14.19 -14.01 14.78
N LYS A 219 -14.63 -14.38 13.58
CA LYS A 219 -15.99 -14.80 13.28
C LYS A 219 -16.06 -16.31 13.31
N LEU A 220 -16.87 -16.84 14.19
CA LEU A 220 -17.01 -18.27 14.42
C LEU A 220 -18.44 -18.71 14.18
N VAL A 221 -18.62 -19.77 13.37
CA VAL A 221 -19.86 -20.52 13.23
C VAL A 221 -19.58 -21.94 13.70
N TYR A 222 -20.40 -22.44 14.60
CA TYR A 222 -20.17 -23.74 15.23
C TYR A 222 -21.48 -24.51 15.46
N LEU A 223 -21.32 -25.81 15.59
CA LEU A 223 -22.37 -26.73 15.97
C LEU A 223 -22.24 -27.06 17.46
N THR A 224 -23.33 -27.03 18.19
CA THR A 224 -23.43 -27.47 19.59
C THR A 224 -23.74 -28.94 19.72
N ASP A 225 -23.52 -29.54 20.89
CA ASP A 225 -23.80 -30.95 21.18
C ASP A 225 -25.27 -31.31 20.98
N ASP A 226 -26.19 -30.35 21.22
CA ASP A 226 -27.64 -30.51 21.00
C ASP A 226 -28.09 -30.23 19.56
N GLY A 227 -27.12 -30.00 18.64
CA GLY A 227 -27.36 -29.84 17.21
C GLY A 227 -27.79 -28.46 16.76
N ARG A 228 -27.68 -27.42 17.63
CA ARG A 228 -27.91 -26.02 17.22
C ARG A 228 -26.73 -25.46 16.45
N ILE A 229 -27.02 -24.64 15.45
CA ILE A 229 -26.03 -23.85 14.74
C ILE A 229 -25.94 -22.49 15.43
N CYS A 230 -24.77 -22.16 15.92
CA CYS A 230 -24.52 -20.92 16.64
C CYS A 230 -23.41 -20.09 15.95
N LYS A 231 -23.47 -18.79 16.15
CA LYS A 231 -22.44 -17.85 15.66
C LYS A 231 -22.00 -16.92 16.77
N THR A 232 -20.72 -16.56 16.76
CA THR A 232 -20.18 -15.58 17.67
C THR A 232 -19.06 -14.78 17.03
N ILE A 233 -18.83 -13.57 17.52
CA ILE A 233 -17.72 -12.71 17.12
C ILE A 233 -16.91 -12.44 18.36
N GLY A 234 -15.64 -12.83 18.33
CA GLY A 234 -14.67 -12.52 19.36
C GLY A 234 -13.67 -11.46 18.87
N ARG A 235 -13.24 -10.58 19.75
CA ARG A 235 -12.20 -9.58 19.45
C ARG A 235 -11.06 -9.71 20.42
N VAL A 236 -9.86 -9.77 19.90
CA VAL A 236 -8.63 -9.93 20.68
C VAL A 236 -7.65 -8.83 20.29
N PRO A 237 -7.10 -8.08 21.26
CA PRO A 237 -6.18 -7.00 20.96
C PRO A 237 -4.86 -7.54 20.41
N LEU A 238 -4.36 -6.90 19.35
CA LEU A 238 -3.05 -7.10 18.77
C LEU A 238 -2.22 -5.82 18.98
N VAL A 239 -1.06 -5.97 19.63
CA VAL A 239 -0.16 -4.84 19.92
C VAL A 239 1.25 -5.22 19.49
N GLY A 240 1.84 -4.41 18.63
CA GLY A 240 3.22 -4.57 18.17
C GLY A 240 4.05 -3.29 18.40
N PHE A 241 5.29 -3.46 18.86
CA PHE A 241 6.26 -2.38 18.96
C PHE A 241 7.29 -2.52 17.85
N ILE A 242 7.47 -1.47 17.06
CA ILE A 242 8.43 -1.46 15.97
C ILE A 242 9.49 -0.39 16.28
N ASP A 243 10.76 -0.79 16.28
CA ASP A 243 11.87 0.14 16.44
C ASP A 243 12.02 0.96 15.15
N MET A 244 11.92 2.28 15.28
CA MET A 244 11.94 3.25 14.17
C MET A 244 12.84 4.43 14.57
N PRO A 245 14.14 4.37 14.29
CA PRO A 245 15.08 5.43 14.66
C PRO A 245 14.68 6.79 14.09
N ASP A 246 14.83 7.83 14.92
CA ASP A 246 14.60 9.25 14.56
C ASP A 246 13.18 9.61 14.15
N ILE A 247 12.21 8.72 14.35
CA ILE A 247 10.81 8.98 14.00
C ILE A 247 10.19 10.06 14.88
N LYS A 248 9.36 10.91 14.29
CA LYS A 248 8.62 12.00 14.93
C LYS A 248 7.14 11.93 14.57
N GLU A 249 6.30 12.60 15.37
CA GLU A 249 4.84 12.58 15.18
C GLU A 249 4.38 13.13 13.82
N GLU A 250 5.12 14.06 13.22
CA GLU A 250 4.83 14.62 11.90
C GLU A 250 5.18 13.70 10.74
N ASN A 251 5.91 12.61 10.98
CA ASN A 251 6.30 11.70 9.90
C ASN A 251 5.12 10.87 9.40
N ILE A 252 5.14 10.60 8.11
CA ILE A 252 4.11 9.80 7.45
C ILE A 252 4.55 8.34 7.45
N CYS A 253 3.68 7.47 7.93
CA CYS A 253 3.94 6.05 8.06
C CYS A 253 3.00 5.22 7.19
N ASP A 254 3.57 4.28 6.45
CA ASP A 254 2.84 3.20 5.78
C ASP A 254 3.05 1.91 6.54
N THR A 255 1.97 1.26 6.93
CA THR A 255 2.01 -0.02 7.65
C THR A 255 1.37 -1.12 6.84
N THR A 256 1.99 -2.30 6.85
CA THR A 256 1.42 -3.52 6.26
C THR A 256 1.42 -4.64 7.28
N TYR A 257 0.39 -5.49 7.23
CA TYR A 257 0.19 -6.61 8.14
C TYR A 257 0.11 -7.89 7.33
N LEU A 258 0.84 -8.91 7.77
CA LEU A 258 0.84 -10.22 7.13
C LEU A 258 0.65 -11.31 8.17
N ILE A 259 -0.40 -12.12 8.03
CA ILE A 259 -0.63 -13.28 8.88
C ILE A 259 0.36 -14.36 8.48
N LYS A 260 1.19 -14.77 9.45
CA LYS A 260 2.24 -15.78 9.27
C LYS A 260 1.79 -17.15 9.68
N ASN A 261 1.01 -17.23 10.76
CA ASN A 261 0.49 -18.48 11.30
C ASN A 261 -0.85 -18.28 11.96
N LEU A 262 -1.70 -19.29 11.92
CA LEU A 262 -3.03 -19.28 12.50
C LEU A 262 -3.39 -20.67 13.02
N ILE A 263 -3.82 -20.74 14.28
CA ILE A 263 -4.40 -21.93 14.89
C ILE A 263 -5.72 -21.54 15.55
N ILE A 264 -6.80 -22.20 15.17
CA ILE A 264 -8.13 -22.07 15.78
C ILE A 264 -8.63 -23.47 16.07
N LYS A 265 -8.92 -23.75 17.32
CA LYS A 265 -9.41 -25.06 17.75
C LYS A 265 -10.27 -24.95 19.01
N PRO A 266 -11.20 -25.90 19.23
CA PRO A 266 -11.89 -26.01 20.51
C PRO A 266 -10.86 -26.13 21.65
N ASN A 267 -11.10 -25.44 22.75
CA ASN A 267 -10.23 -25.57 23.92
C ASN A 267 -10.64 -26.82 24.72
N SER A 268 -9.70 -27.73 24.93
CA SER A 268 -9.93 -28.98 25.66
C SER A 268 -9.79 -28.83 27.19
N ILE A 269 -9.28 -27.68 27.64
CA ILE A 269 -8.96 -27.44 29.06
C ILE A 269 -9.99 -26.50 29.70
N GLU A 270 -10.41 -25.46 28.96
CA GLU A 270 -11.34 -24.45 29.42
C GLU A 270 -12.65 -24.55 28.59
N GLU A 271 -13.70 -24.99 29.28
CA GLU A 271 -15.01 -25.12 28.68
C GLU A 271 -15.52 -23.77 28.13
N HIS A 272 -16.39 -23.81 27.11
CA HIS A 272 -16.98 -22.61 26.49
C HIS A 272 -15.97 -21.62 25.92
N THR A 273 -14.81 -22.10 25.48
CA THR A 273 -13.80 -21.27 24.81
C THR A 273 -13.23 -21.93 23.57
N VAL A 274 -12.76 -21.08 22.65
CA VAL A 274 -12.00 -21.47 21.46
C VAL A 274 -10.60 -20.91 21.59
N TYR A 275 -9.59 -21.77 21.49
CA TYR A 275 -8.19 -21.35 21.48
C TYR A 275 -7.85 -20.71 20.15
N LEU A 276 -7.33 -19.50 20.21
CA LEU A 276 -6.86 -18.71 19.07
C LEU A 276 -5.35 -18.40 19.24
N GLU A 277 -4.54 -18.80 18.29
CA GLU A 277 -3.14 -18.40 18.18
C GLU A 277 -2.89 -17.81 16.80
N VAL A 278 -2.35 -16.59 16.77
CA VAL A 278 -2.05 -15.85 15.54
C VAL A 278 -0.66 -15.26 15.64
N GLU A 279 0.15 -15.45 14.58
CA GLU A 279 1.40 -14.72 14.36
C GLU A 279 1.19 -13.71 13.25
N VAL A 280 1.46 -12.44 13.52
CA VAL A 280 1.34 -11.35 12.56
C VAL A 280 2.68 -10.64 12.42
N GLU A 281 3.15 -10.51 11.19
CA GLU A 281 4.28 -9.63 10.84
C GLU A 281 3.74 -8.24 10.49
N ILE A 282 4.26 -7.23 11.17
CA ILE A 282 3.91 -5.83 10.95
C ILE A 282 5.14 -5.13 10.39
N ASN A 283 5.04 -4.59 9.19
CA ASN A 283 6.09 -3.78 8.56
C ASN A 283 5.65 -2.33 8.55
N CYS A 284 6.57 -1.42 8.84
CA CYS A 284 6.35 0.01 8.78
C CYS A 284 7.46 0.72 8.04
N ILE A 285 7.09 1.67 7.20
CA ILE A 285 7.99 2.56 6.49
C ILE A 285 7.60 3.97 6.82
N SER A 286 8.58 4.78 7.20
CA SER A 286 8.37 6.19 7.54
C SER A 286 9.05 7.11 6.54
N TYR A 287 8.34 8.19 6.21
CA TYR A 287 8.80 9.27 5.35
C TYR A 287 8.79 10.58 6.10
N GLU A 288 9.81 11.40 5.84
CA GLU A 288 9.84 12.79 6.26
C GLU A 288 9.64 13.72 5.05
N GLU A 289 8.90 14.80 5.23
CA GLU A 289 8.84 15.87 4.25
C GLU A 289 10.07 16.75 4.41
N LYS A 290 10.85 16.89 3.33
CA LYS A 290 12.02 17.76 3.26
C LYS A 290 11.85 18.81 2.17
N GLU A 291 12.25 20.06 2.46
CA GLU A 291 12.48 21.08 1.46
C GLU A 291 13.98 21.10 1.14
N ILE A 292 14.33 20.82 -0.11
CA ILE A 292 15.71 20.78 -0.58
C ILE A 292 15.97 21.87 -1.61
N GLN A 293 17.19 22.42 -1.61
CA GLN A 293 17.66 23.31 -2.65
C GLN A 293 18.16 22.47 -3.83
N VAL A 294 17.59 22.66 -5.00
CA VAL A 294 17.96 21.90 -6.21
C VAL A 294 18.56 22.84 -7.24
N ILE A 295 19.77 22.55 -7.68
CA ILE A 295 20.41 23.28 -8.77
C ILE A 295 19.84 22.76 -10.09
N GLN A 296 19.20 23.67 -10.84
CA GLN A 296 18.64 23.35 -12.14
C GLN A 296 19.68 23.50 -13.26
N ASP A 297 20.54 24.51 -13.11
CA ASP A 297 21.61 24.84 -14.06
C ASP A 297 22.69 25.68 -13.38
N LEU A 298 23.91 25.64 -13.91
CA LEU A 298 25.02 26.47 -13.45
C LEU A 298 25.97 26.76 -14.60
N TYR A 299 26.70 27.88 -14.47
CA TYR A 299 27.78 28.26 -15.37
C TYR A 299 28.72 29.27 -14.71
N CYS A 300 29.94 29.36 -15.18
CA CYS A 300 30.89 30.39 -14.81
C CYS A 300 31.17 31.28 -16.05
N PRO A 301 30.92 32.59 -15.99
CA PRO A 301 31.31 33.48 -17.09
C PRO A 301 32.81 33.46 -17.33
N GLY A 302 33.22 33.16 -18.57
CA GLY A 302 34.63 33.12 -18.95
C GLY A 302 35.37 31.81 -18.65
N GLU A 303 34.69 30.82 -18.13
CA GLU A 303 35.22 29.46 -17.89
C GLU A 303 34.22 28.41 -18.33
N ARG A 304 34.73 27.29 -18.84
CA ARG A 304 33.88 26.17 -19.17
C ARG A 304 33.60 25.31 -17.94
N VAL A 305 32.34 25.12 -17.63
CA VAL A 305 31.91 24.27 -16.53
C VAL A 305 31.36 22.99 -17.07
N ASN A 306 31.93 21.88 -16.66
CA ASN A 306 31.42 20.51 -16.95
C ASN A 306 30.84 19.93 -15.65
N TYR A 307 29.75 19.19 -15.77
CA TYR A 307 29.11 18.48 -14.67
C TYR A 307 28.32 17.27 -15.16
N ASP A 308 28.15 16.29 -14.27
CA ASP A 308 27.27 15.16 -14.49
C ASP A 308 25.85 15.51 -14.06
N LEU A 309 24.87 15.23 -14.92
CA LEU A 309 23.45 15.42 -14.62
C LEU A 309 22.73 14.07 -14.59
N LYS A 310 22.19 13.71 -13.41
CA LYS A 310 21.31 12.56 -13.23
C LYS A 310 19.92 13.04 -12.82
N THR A 311 18.87 12.49 -13.39
CA THR A 311 17.50 12.74 -12.93
C THR A 311 17.10 11.71 -11.88
N LEU A 312 16.82 12.18 -10.66
CA LEU A 312 16.32 11.36 -9.57
C LEU A 312 14.79 11.42 -9.55
N LYS A 313 14.15 10.27 -9.42
CA LYS A 313 12.70 10.17 -9.30
C LYS A 313 12.33 9.88 -7.85
N THR A 314 11.53 10.75 -7.26
CA THR A 314 11.04 10.64 -5.89
C THR A 314 9.57 11.06 -5.81
N THR A 315 9.03 11.17 -4.60
CA THR A 315 7.64 11.58 -4.36
C THR A 315 7.57 12.81 -3.47
N SER A 316 6.46 13.55 -3.57
CA SER A 316 6.10 14.65 -2.66
C SER A 316 4.62 14.57 -2.30
N ASP A 317 4.17 15.43 -1.38
CA ASP A 317 2.77 15.61 -0.99
C ASP A 317 2.08 14.29 -0.62
N ARG A 318 2.83 13.39 0.04
CA ARG A 318 2.31 12.09 0.49
C ARG A 318 1.32 12.30 1.62
N LYS A 319 0.12 11.75 1.49
CA LYS A 319 -0.90 11.79 2.54
C LYS A 319 -1.83 10.60 2.42
N THR A 320 -2.45 10.21 3.53
CA THR A 320 -3.46 9.16 3.61
C THR A 320 -4.81 9.78 3.95
N LEU A 321 -5.79 9.50 3.10
CA LEU A 321 -7.18 9.90 3.28
C LEU A 321 -8.00 8.71 3.74
N LYS A 322 -8.81 8.87 4.80
CA LYS A 322 -9.69 7.82 5.31
C LYS A 322 -11.14 8.23 5.10
N ASN A 323 -11.92 7.35 4.49
CA ASN A 323 -13.34 7.55 4.22
C ASN A 323 -14.13 6.29 4.58
N ILE A 324 -15.38 6.43 4.97
CA ILE A 324 -16.30 5.33 5.25
C ILE A 324 -17.48 5.43 4.30
N CYS A 325 -17.74 4.36 3.55
CA CYS A 325 -18.95 4.20 2.76
C CYS A 325 -19.95 3.37 3.56
N GLN A 326 -21.05 3.99 3.95
CA GLN A 326 -22.11 3.32 4.68
C GLN A 326 -23.16 2.78 3.70
N ILE A 327 -23.23 1.46 3.56
CA ILE A 327 -24.20 0.76 2.72
C ILE A 327 -25.35 0.35 3.62
N ARG A 328 -26.58 0.78 3.29
CA ARG A 328 -27.82 0.49 4.01
C ARG A 328 -28.88 0.14 2.96
N GLU A 329 -28.94 -1.15 2.61
CA GLU A 329 -29.77 -1.63 1.50
C GLU A 329 -30.69 -2.77 1.92
N LYS A 330 -31.86 -2.82 1.30
CA LYS A 330 -32.82 -3.92 1.43
C LYS A 330 -32.88 -4.72 0.15
N VAL A 331 -32.49 -5.98 0.23
CA VAL A 331 -32.44 -6.88 -0.93
C VAL A 331 -33.51 -7.95 -0.77
N ASN A 332 -34.36 -8.10 -1.79
CA ASN A 332 -35.40 -9.13 -1.79
C ASN A 332 -34.81 -10.47 -2.27
N VAL A 333 -34.85 -11.48 -1.39
CA VAL A 333 -34.35 -12.83 -1.61
C VAL A 333 -35.40 -13.81 -1.11
N PRO A 334 -36.52 -14.00 -1.86
CA PRO A 334 -37.69 -14.77 -1.41
C PRO A 334 -37.36 -16.22 -1.03
N GLU A 335 -36.30 -16.79 -1.62
CA GLU A 335 -35.87 -18.17 -1.37
C GLU A 335 -35.45 -18.39 0.10
N ILE A 336 -34.99 -17.34 0.81
CA ILE A 336 -34.61 -17.45 2.21
C ILE A 336 -35.86 -17.61 3.11
N GLY A 337 -37.00 -17.05 2.70
CA GLY A 337 -38.24 -17.11 3.49
C GLY A 337 -37.99 -16.56 4.91
N ASN A 338 -38.33 -17.37 5.92
CA ASN A 338 -38.08 -17.05 7.33
C ASN A 338 -36.77 -17.68 7.86
N GLY A 339 -35.86 -18.08 6.98
CA GLY A 339 -34.56 -18.66 7.37
C GLY A 339 -33.66 -17.67 8.10
N GLU A 340 -32.86 -18.14 9.03
CA GLU A 340 -31.89 -17.35 9.73
C GLU A 340 -30.55 -17.30 8.94
N ILE A 341 -29.93 -16.12 8.81
CA ILE A 341 -28.61 -16.00 8.22
C ILE A 341 -27.57 -16.47 9.25
N ILE A 342 -26.85 -17.53 8.89
CA ILE A 342 -25.84 -18.17 9.73
C ILE A 342 -24.48 -17.50 9.54
N ASN A 343 -24.09 -17.32 8.27
CA ASN A 343 -22.78 -16.76 7.91
C ASN A 343 -22.87 -15.89 6.67
N THR A 344 -21.93 -14.96 6.55
CA THR A 344 -21.77 -14.09 5.38
C THR A 344 -20.32 -13.94 5.02
N SER A 345 -20.00 -14.02 3.74
CA SER A 345 -18.69 -13.62 3.20
C SER A 345 -18.89 -12.53 2.14
N ILE A 346 -17.99 -11.55 2.14
CA ILE A 346 -18.09 -10.36 1.28
C ILE A 346 -16.87 -10.29 0.38
N GLN A 347 -17.09 -10.11 -0.92
CA GLN A 347 -16.07 -9.75 -1.90
C GLN A 347 -16.42 -8.38 -2.48
N ILE A 348 -15.40 -7.52 -2.59
CA ILE A 348 -15.56 -6.14 -3.09
C ILE A 348 -14.84 -6.03 -4.43
N SER A 349 -15.52 -5.45 -5.41
CA SER A 349 -14.93 -5.08 -6.70
C SER A 349 -15.21 -3.62 -7.02
N ILE A 350 -14.21 -2.94 -7.56
CA ILE A 350 -14.36 -1.60 -8.15
C ILE A 350 -14.51 -1.78 -9.66
N ASN A 351 -15.64 -1.34 -10.19
CA ASN A 351 -15.99 -1.48 -11.60
C ASN A 351 -15.55 -0.25 -12.40
N LYS A 352 -15.53 0.93 -11.74
CA LYS A 352 -15.20 2.19 -12.39
C LYS A 352 -14.56 3.20 -11.44
N GLU A 353 -13.53 3.85 -11.93
CA GLU A 353 -12.85 4.97 -11.26
C GLU A 353 -12.90 6.20 -12.18
N ASN A 354 -13.54 7.27 -11.71
CA ASN A 354 -13.59 8.54 -12.40
C ASN A 354 -12.82 9.60 -11.62
N ARG A 355 -11.77 10.15 -12.22
CA ARG A 355 -11.00 11.26 -11.65
C ARG A 355 -11.62 12.59 -12.06
N LEU A 356 -12.01 13.37 -11.08
CA LEU A 356 -12.57 14.70 -11.23
C LEU A 356 -11.65 15.71 -10.52
N SER A 357 -11.85 17.01 -10.80
CA SER A 357 -11.04 18.03 -10.12
C SER A 357 -11.22 17.95 -8.60
N GLY A 358 -10.14 17.62 -7.90
CA GLY A 358 -10.10 17.54 -6.43
C GLY A 358 -10.71 16.29 -5.80
N LYS A 359 -11.18 15.31 -6.58
CA LYS A 359 -11.83 14.09 -6.07
C LYS A 359 -11.76 12.89 -7.00
N ILE A 360 -11.95 11.71 -6.43
CA ILE A 360 -12.16 10.45 -7.16
C ILE A 360 -13.56 9.93 -6.84
N ALA A 361 -14.33 9.60 -7.86
CA ALA A 361 -15.59 8.90 -7.73
C ALA A 361 -15.41 7.43 -8.12
N LEU A 362 -15.76 6.53 -7.22
CA LEU A 362 -15.69 5.08 -7.38
C LEU A 362 -17.10 4.53 -7.50
N GLU A 363 -17.29 3.63 -8.47
CA GLU A 363 -18.48 2.79 -8.59
C GLU A 363 -18.02 1.34 -8.41
N GLY A 364 -18.66 0.60 -7.52
CA GLY A 364 -18.28 -0.78 -7.22
C GLY A 364 -19.47 -1.63 -6.84
N GLU A 365 -19.18 -2.90 -6.64
CA GLU A 365 -20.15 -3.90 -6.22
C GLU A 365 -19.59 -4.71 -5.05
N MET A 366 -20.49 -5.00 -4.14
CA MET A 366 -20.26 -5.89 -3.02
C MET A 366 -21.03 -7.20 -3.31
N GLU A 367 -20.28 -8.26 -3.56
CA GLU A 367 -20.84 -9.61 -3.71
C GLU A 367 -20.87 -10.29 -2.34
N VAL A 368 -22.06 -10.61 -1.85
CA VAL A 368 -22.29 -11.18 -0.53
C VAL A 368 -22.83 -12.60 -0.68
N ASN A 369 -22.06 -13.57 -0.21
CA ASN A 369 -22.55 -14.93 -0.08
C ASN A 369 -23.21 -15.11 1.29
N LEU A 370 -24.52 -15.37 1.28
CA LEU A 370 -25.34 -15.61 2.45
C LEU A 370 -25.48 -17.10 2.66
N ILE A 371 -25.18 -17.59 3.86
CA ILE A 371 -25.47 -18.96 4.30
C ILE A 371 -26.61 -18.88 5.31
N TYR A 372 -27.69 -19.61 5.05
CA TYR A 372 -28.92 -19.50 5.83
C TYR A 372 -29.59 -20.85 6.09
N THR A 373 -30.36 -20.91 7.17
CA THR A 373 -31.24 -22.06 7.45
C THR A 373 -32.45 -22.03 6.54
N ASP A 374 -32.81 -23.16 5.97
CA ASP A 374 -34.03 -23.32 5.19
C ASP A 374 -35.06 -24.10 6.03
N ILE A 375 -36.09 -23.38 6.47
CA ILE A 375 -37.14 -23.95 7.31
C ILE A 375 -37.99 -24.98 6.52
N SER A 376 -38.10 -24.81 5.20
CA SER A 376 -38.93 -25.66 4.34
C SER A 376 -38.29 -27.04 4.09
N THR A 377 -36.98 -27.08 3.95
CA THR A 377 -36.20 -28.31 3.73
C THR A 377 -35.54 -28.81 5.02
N ILE A 378 -35.65 -28.04 6.11
CA ILE A 378 -34.96 -28.25 7.38
C ILE A 378 -33.46 -28.45 7.13
N GLY A 379 -32.85 -27.59 6.31
CA GLY A 379 -31.47 -27.66 5.85
C GLY A 379 -30.76 -26.33 5.96
N VAL A 380 -29.55 -26.30 5.39
CA VAL A 380 -28.75 -25.09 5.21
C VAL A 380 -28.46 -24.91 3.74
N ASN A 381 -28.65 -23.71 3.24
CA ASN A 381 -28.42 -23.33 1.86
C ASN A 381 -27.54 -22.08 1.76
N SER A 382 -27.05 -21.80 0.57
CA SER A 382 -26.31 -20.60 0.26
C SER A 382 -26.93 -19.81 -0.88
N LYS A 383 -26.82 -18.49 -0.83
CA LYS A 383 -27.27 -17.59 -1.89
C LYS A 383 -26.31 -16.40 -1.98
N THR A 384 -25.86 -16.12 -3.20
CA THR A 384 -25.07 -14.92 -3.47
C THR A 384 -25.98 -13.78 -3.92
N ILE A 385 -25.80 -12.60 -3.34
CA ILE A 385 -26.44 -11.35 -3.73
C ILE A 385 -25.39 -10.31 -4.08
N THR A 386 -25.74 -9.39 -4.97
CA THR A 386 -24.86 -8.28 -5.38
C THR A 386 -25.47 -6.96 -4.96
N ILE A 387 -24.72 -6.15 -4.24
CA ILE A 387 -25.14 -4.83 -3.76
C ILE A 387 -24.19 -3.79 -4.36
N PRO A 388 -24.68 -2.91 -5.26
CA PRO A 388 -23.86 -1.84 -5.81
C PRO A 388 -23.61 -0.75 -4.78
N PHE A 389 -22.48 -0.07 -4.88
CA PHE A 389 -22.16 1.11 -4.07
C PHE A 389 -21.41 2.16 -4.88
N THR A 390 -21.46 3.39 -4.37
CA THR A 390 -20.67 4.50 -4.89
C THR A 390 -19.97 5.20 -3.73
N GLN A 391 -18.72 5.60 -3.95
CA GLN A 391 -17.94 6.35 -2.97
C GLN A 391 -17.21 7.50 -3.64
N THR A 392 -17.29 8.68 -3.04
CA THR A 392 -16.47 9.83 -3.44
C THR A 392 -15.39 10.07 -2.40
N ILE A 393 -14.14 10.14 -2.86
CA ILE A 393 -12.97 10.47 -2.05
C ILE A 393 -12.55 11.88 -2.43
N GLU A 394 -12.70 12.82 -1.51
CA GLU A 394 -12.35 14.22 -1.68
C GLU A 394 -10.89 14.50 -1.27
N GLY A 395 -10.34 15.63 -1.73
CA GLY A 395 -8.99 16.06 -1.37
C GLY A 395 -7.88 15.37 -2.18
N VAL A 396 -8.22 14.75 -3.30
CA VAL A 396 -7.27 14.16 -4.25
C VAL A 396 -6.96 15.17 -5.35
N GLU A 397 -5.73 15.65 -5.42
CA GLU A 397 -5.31 16.58 -6.44
C GLU A 397 -5.19 15.90 -7.82
N ASN A 398 -5.39 16.66 -8.90
CA ASN A 398 -5.46 16.12 -10.27
C ASN A 398 -4.20 15.36 -10.72
N ASN A 399 -3.04 15.75 -10.23
CA ASN A 399 -1.73 15.20 -10.63
C ASN A 399 -1.15 14.21 -9.62
N CYS A 400 -1.97 13.71 -8.68
CA CYS A 400 -1.54 12.74 -7.70
C CYS A 400 -1.73 11.30 -8.19
N ASN A 401 -0.75 10.45 -7.89
CA ASN A 401 -0.94 9.02 -7.89
C ASN A 401 -1.76 8.61 -6.67
N THR A 402 -2.53 7.56 -6.80
CA THR A 402 -3.37 7.05 -5.72
C THR A 402 -3.27 5.54 -5.61
N SER A 403 -3.29 5.04 -4.38
CA SER A 403 -3.45 3.63 -4.07
C SER A 403 -4.59 3.50 -3.08
N ILE A 404 -5.63 2.74 -3.42
CA ILE A 404 -6.86 2.63 -2.63
C ILE A 404 -6.94 1.23 -2.06
N LYS A 405 -7.04 1.15 -0.73
CA LYS A 405 -7.35 -0.07 0.02
C LYS A 405 -8.79 0.02 0.53
N ILE A 406 -9.52 -1.10 0.43
CA ILE A 406 -10.90 -1.20 0.90
C ILE A 406 -10.97 -2.37 1.86
N GLU A 407 -11.44 -2.12 3.05
CA GLU A 407 -11.64 -3.12 4.09
C GLU A 407 -13.11 -3.13 4.51
N VAL A 408 -13.64 -4.31 4.77
CA VAL A 408 -14.98 -4.44 5.37
C VAL A 408 -14.86 -4.11 6.85
N GLY A 409 -15.57 -3.09 7.26
CA GLY A 409 -15.70 -2.70 8.67
C GLY A 409 -16.87 -3.43 9.34
N THR A 410 -17.76 -2.68 9.98
CA THR A 410 -18.98 -3.24 10.57
C THR A 410 -19.87 -3.86 9.51
N GLN A 411 -20.39 -5.05 9.78
CA GLN A 411 -21.35 -5.72 8.91
C GLN A 411 -22.44 -6.40 9.71
N GLU A 412 -23.67 -6.20 9.29
CA GLU A 412 -24.85 -6.83 9.86
C GLU A 412 -25.84 -7.15 8.75
N PHE A 413 -26.31 -8.40 8.73
CA PHE A 413 -27.31 -8.86 7.79
C PHE A 413 -28.44 -9.52 8.58
N THR A 414 -29.64 -8.98 8.44
CA THR A 414 -30.83 -9.54 9.07
C THR A 414 -31.88 -9.89 8.02
N ASN A 415 -32.59 -10.99 8.25
CA ASN A 415 -33.65 -11.43 7.36
C ASN A 415 -35.02 -11.11 7.96
N GLN A 416 -35.90 -10.51 7.16
CA GLN A 416 -37.28 -10.26 7.48
C GLN A 416 -38.17 -10.87 6.39
N SER A 417 -38.50 -12.15 6.55
CA SER A 417 -39.38 -12.90 5.64
C SER A 417 -38.94 -12.82 4.16
N GLY A 418 -37.67 -13.06 3.89
CA GLY A 418 -37.10 -13.02 2.54
C GLY A 418 -36.63 -11.64 2.06
N THR A 419 -36.71 -10.63 2.92
CA THR A 419 -36.06 -9.35 2.68
C THR A 419 -34.83 -9.23 3.58
N ILE A 420 -33.66 -9.12 2.96
CA ILE A 420 -32.39 -8.98 3.65
C ILE A 420 -32.11 -7.50 3.88
N ASP A 421 -32.00 -7.10 5.14
CA ASP A 421 -31.52 -5.77 5.53
C ASP A 421 -30.00 -5.84 5.69
N ALA A 422 -29.29 -5.21 4.75
CA ALA A 422 -27.84 -5.23 4.69
C ALA A 422 -27.28 -3.90 5.20
N ASN A 423 -26.58 -3.94 6.33
CA ASN A 423 -25.89 -2.82 6.93
C ASN A 423 -24.39 -3.09 6.93
N VAL A 424 -23.65 -2.44 6.03
CA VAL A 424 -22.21 -2.66 5.87
C VAL A 424 -21.49 -1.33 5.78
N ASP A 425 -20.41 -1.21 6.53
CA ASP A 425 -19.46 -0.09 6.42
C ASP A 425 -18.22 -0.55 5.66
N LEU A 426 -17.88 0.11 4.58
CA LEU A 426 -16.63 -0.10 3.86
C LEU A 426 -15.65 1.03 4.22
N ASN A 427 -14.50 0.65 4.75
CA ASN A 427 -13.42 1.57 5.10
C ASN A 427 -12.48 1.72 3.91
N PHE A 428 -12.37 2.95 3.40
CA PHE A 428 -11.46 3.32 2.33
C PHE A 428 -10.24 4.02 2.91
N GLU A 429 -9.08 3.46 2.68
CA GLU A 429 -7.80 4.11 2.94
C GLU A 429 -7.12 4.43 1.61
N THR A 430 -6.98 5.73 1.31
CA THR A 430 -6.44 6.21 0.05
C THR A 430 -5.12 6.91 0.29
N LEU A 431 -4.04 6.31 -0.15
CA LEU A 431 -2.73 6.93 -0.20
C LEU A 431 -2.63 7.78 -1.46
N THR A 432 -2.23 9.05 -1.30
CA THR A 432 -1.97 9.97 -2.42
C THR A 432 -0.54 10.49 -2.35
N TYR A 433 0.09 10.68 -3.51
CA TYR A 433 1.43 11.27 -3.64
C TYR A 433 1.66 11.79 -5.06
N LYS A 434 2.58 12.75 -5.20
CA LYS A 434 3.04 13.25 -6.51
C LYS A 434 4.40 12.64 -6.85
N ASN A 435 4.62 12.33 -8.12
CA ASN A 435 5.96 12.02 -8.61
C ASN A 435 6.71 13.33 -8.88
N VAL A 436 7.94 13.40 -8.40
CA VAL A 436 8.84 14.55 -8.58
C VAL A 436 10.13 14.08 -9.23
N GLU A 437 10.57 14.80 -10.24
CA GLU A 437 11.87 14.60 -10.88
C GLU A 437 12.83 15.71 -10.44
N ILE A 438 13.97 15.32 -9.87
CA ILE A 438 14.97 16.23 -9.34
C ILE A 438 16.24 16.08 -10.17
N PRO A 439 16.74 17.17 -10.79
CA PRO A 439 18.08 17.17 -11.37
C PRO A 439 19.14 17.09 -10.26
N ALA A 440 19.98 16.08 -10.31
CA ALA A 440 21.13 15.92 -9.43
C ALA A 440 22.40 16.22 -10.22
N ILE A 441 22.99 17.36 -9.94
CA ILE A 441 24.25 17.81 -10.53
C ILE A 441 25.38 17.36 -9.62
N ASN A 442 26.38 16.68 -10.20
CA ASN A 442 27.55 16.17 -9.51
C ASN A 442 28.81 16.35 -10.36
N ASN A 443 29.99 16.11 -9.78
CA ASN A 443 31.29 16.10 -10.46
C ASN A 443 31.56 17.40 -11.25
N ILE A 444 31.34 18.55 -10.60
CA ILE A 444 31.50 19.86 -11.22
C ILE A 444 33.00 20.14 -11.39
N THR A 445 33.42 20.44 -12.61
CA THR A 445 34.82 20.82 -12.95
C THR A 445 34.82 22.05 -13.82
N GLU A 446 35.86 22.91 -13.65
CA GLU A 446 36.11 24.09 -14.45
C GLU A 446 37.30 23.88 -15.34
N GLU A 447 37.19 24.32 -16.60
CA GLU A 447 38.31 24.40 -17.56
C GLU A 447 38.39 25.83 -18.06
N THR A 448 39.61 26.37 -18.13
CA THR A 448 39.85 27.70 -18.71
C THR A 448 39.57 27.68 -20.20
N GLU A 449 38.74 28.58 -20.68
CA GLU A 449 38.52 28.80 -22.12
C GLU A 449 39.59 29.77 -22.63
N ASP A 450 40.45 29.29 -23.54
CA ASP A 450 41.51 30.11 -24.14
C ASP A 450 41.06 31.09 -25.25
N ASP A 451 39.79 30.93 -25.73
CA ASP A 451 39.26 31.69 -26.90
C ASP A 451 37.98 32.49 -26.55
N LEU A 452 38.06 33.42 -25.60
CA LEU A 452 36.99 34.40 -25.43
C LEU A 452 37.14 35.51 -26.47
N GLU A 453 36.16 35.58 -27.42
CA GLU A 453 36.09 36.72 -28.33
C GLU A 453 36.12 38.05 -27.59
N ASP A 454 36.99 38.96 -28.01
CA ASP A 454 37.23 40.23 -27.32
C ASP A 454 36.15 41.28 -27.74
N TYR A 455 34.99 41.21 -27.06
CA TYR A 455 33.93 42.23 -27.22
C TYR A 455 33.70 42.96 -25.88
N SER A 456 33.34 44.23 -25.94
CA SER A 456 33.00 45.02 -24.74
C SER A 456 31.50 44.92 -24.40
N VAL A 457 30.63 44.91 -25.40
CA VAL A 457 29.16 44.82 -25.26
C VAL A 457 28.55 44.14 -26.50
N ILE A 458 27.60 43.25 -26.28
CA ILE A 458 26.79 42.66 -27.36
C ILE A 458 25.37 43.25 -27.32
N ILE A 459 24.79 43.52 -28.48
CA ILE A 459 23.36 43.87 -28.63
C ILE A 459 22.64 42.63 -29.07
N TYR A 460 21.74 42.13 -28.23
CA TYR A 460 20.94 40.95 -28.52
C TYR A 460 19.45 41.32 -28.72
N VAL A 461 18.78 40.67 -29.66
CA VAL A 461 17.35 40.81 -29.84
C VAL A 461 16.64 39.55 -29.30
N VAL A 462 15.78 39.75 -28.31
CA VAL A 462 15.08 38.69 -27.62
C VAL A 462 14.19 37.89 -28.60
N LYS A 463 14.31 36.56 -28.52
CA LYS A 463 13.53 35.61 -29.34
C LYS A 463 12.53 34.86 -28.43
N ASP A 464 11.59 34.17 -29.08
CA ASP A 464 10.65 33.31 -28.36
C ASP A 464 11.38 32.20 -27.59
N GLY A 465 10.99 32.00 -26.30
CA GLY A 465 11.59 31.02 -25.40
C GLY A 465 12.93 31.44 -24.76
N ASP A 466 13.40 32.67 -24.98
CA ASP A 466 14.57 33.23 -24.30
C ASP A 466 14.26 33.58 -22.84
N THR A 467 15.27 33.45 -21.99
CA THR A 467 15.30 33.98 -20.62
C THR A 467 16.61 34.73 -20.44
N LEU A 468 16.66 35.69 -19.51
CA LEU A 468 17.91 36.37 -19.19
C LEU A 468 19.01 35.40 -18.76
N TRP A 469 18.64 34.32 -18.09
CA TRP A 469 19.58 33.24 -17.71
C TRP A 469 20.24 32.60 -18.94
N LYS A 470 19.43 32.17 -19.93
CA LYS A 470 19.94 31.54 -21.16
C LYS A 470 20.83 32.50 -21.96
N ILE A 471 20.42 33.77 -22.02
CA ILE A 471 21.19 34.81 -22.73
C ILE A 471 22.52 35.06 -21.99
N ALA A 472 22.49 35.25 -20.69
CA ALA A 472 23.69 35.48 -19.88
C ALA A 472 24.67 34.30 -19.99
N LYS A 473 24.17 33.05 -19.84
CA LYS A 473 24.98 31.84 -20.00
C LYS A 473 25.64 31.76 -21.38
N LYS A 474 24.85 32.02 -22.43
CA LYS A 474 25.31 31.91 -23.81
C LYS A 474 26.44 32.91 -24.14
N TYR A 475 26.38 34.10 -23.58
CA TYR A 475 27.33 35.19 -23.88
C TYR A 475 28.32 35.47 -22.76
N GLY A 476 28.46 34.56 -21.79
CA GLY A 476 29.45 34.68 -20.70
C GLY A 476 29.29 35.96 -19.85
N SER A 477 28.05 36.38 -19.59
CA SER A 477 27.71 37.50 -18.72
C SER A 477 26.96 37.00 -17.46
N THR A 478 26.48 37.91 -16.62
CA THR A 478 25.59 37.57 -15.51
C THR A 478 24.20 38.20 -15.72
N VAL A 479 23.17 37.59 -15.15
CA VAL A 479 21.81 38.15 -15.15
C VAL A 479 21.81 39.52 -14.50
N ASP A 480 22.49 39.67 -13.38
CA ASP A 480 22.57 40.93 -12.61
C ASP A 480 23.23 42.08 -13.42
N ASP A 481 24.28 41.76 -14.17
CA ASP A 481 24.94 42.77 -15.00
C ASP A 481 24.05 43.17 -16.20
N ILE A 482 23.34 42.22 -16.81
CA ILE A 482 22.40 42.51 -17.88
C ILE A 482 21.24 43.37 -17.35
N VAL A 483 20.67 43.03 -16.21
CA VAL A 483 19.57 43.76 -15.55
C VAL A 483 20.00 45.19 -15.27
N ARG A 484 21.20 45.37 -14.68
CA ARG A 484 21.75 46.67 -14.32
C ARG A 484 21.98 47.56 -15.53
N VAL A 485 22.60 47.05 -16.59
CA VAL A 485 22.93 47.83 -17.79
C VAL A 485 21.68 48.23 -18.58
N ASN A 486 20.66 47.42 -18.58
CA ASN A 486 19.43 47.66 -19.31
C ASN A 486 18.31 48.32 -18.49
N GLY A 487 18.49 48.48 -17.18
CA GLY A 487 17.45 49.01 -16.29
C GLY A 487 16.19 48.15 -16.24
N ILE A 488 16.34 46.81 -16.28
CA ILE A 488 15.22 45.86 -16.29
C ILE A 488 14.64 45.78 -14.87
N GLU A 489 13.36 46.13 -14.70
CA GLU A 489 12.71 46.09 -13.39
C GLU A 489 12.34 44.65 -12.96
N ASN A 490 11.98 43.80 -13.91
CA ASN A 490 11.59 42.42 -13.66
C ASN A 490 12.39 41.46 -14.56
N PRO A 491 13.39 40.74 -14.01
CA PRO A 491 14.22 39.80 -14.76
C PRO A 491 13.47 38.65 -15.43
N ASP A 492 12.29 38.28 -14.89
CA ASP A 492 11.47 37.17 -15.40
C ASP A 492 10.56 37.58 -16.58
N LYS A 493 10.53 38.88 -16.93
CA LYS A 493 9.67 39.42 -17.99
C LYS A 493 10.51 40.20 -19.00
N ILE A 494 10.89 39.55 -20.08
CA ILE A 494 11.50 40.16 -21.28
C ILE A 494 10.57 39.97 -22.45
N ASN A 495 10.51 40.97 -23.36
CA ASN A 495 9.60 40.95 -24.52
C ASN A 495 10.31 40.48 -25.78
N ILE A 496 9.63 39.67 -26.59
CA ILE A 496 10.14 39.25 -27.89
C ILE A 496 10.37 40.50 -28.77
N GLY A 497 11.55 40.57 -29.37
CA GLY A 497 11.98 41.72 -30.19
C GLY A 497 12.66 42.86 -29.40
N GLU A 498 12.70 42.79 -28.06
CA GLU A 498 13.39 43.75 -27.24
C GLU A 498 14.92 43.65 -27.45
N LYS A 499 15.57 44.79 -27.46
CA LYS A 499 17.03 44.88 -27.60
C LYS A 499 17.65 44.93 -26.22
N ILE A 500 18.50 43.97 -25.92
CA ILE A 500 19.20 43.83 -24.65
C ILE A 500 20.70 44.05 -24.89
N TYR A 501 21.31 44.91 -24.08
CA TYR A 501 22.75 45.11 -24.04
C TYR A 501 23.38 44.13 -23.08
N ILE A 502 24.31 43.31 -23.57
CA ILE A 502 24.98 42.26 -22.76
C ILE A 502 26.40 42.72 -22.52
N PRO A 503 26.76 43.12 -21.27
CA PRO A 503 28.10 43.53 -20.92
C PRO A 503 29.03 42.33 -20.78
N LYS A 504 30.33 42.54 -21.09
CA LYS A 504 31.36 41.52 -20.81
C LYS A 504 31.53 41.37 -19.30
N TYR A 505 31.52 40.15 -18.81
CA TYR A 505 31.80 39.87 -17.41
C TYR A 505 33.32 39.95 -17.12
N VAL A 506 33.69 40.57 -16.02
CA VAL A 506 35.06 40.63 -15.56
C VAL A 506 35.20 39.68 -14.36
N LEU A 507 36.01 38.63 -14.51
CA LEU A 507 36.29 37.67 -13.46
C LEU A 507 36.78 38.37 -12.18
N LYS A 508 36.11 38.11 -11.08
CA LYS A 508 36.52 38.58 -9.74
C LYS A 508 37.61 37.64 -9.25
N ARG A 509 38.84 38.13 -9.17
CA ARG A 509 39.94 37.38 -8.53
C ARG A 509 39.71 37.37 -7.01
N ALA A 510 39.77 36.18 -6.41
CA ALA A 510 39.83 36.07 -4.96
C ALA A 510 41.01 36.92 -4.46
N LYS A 511 40.78 37.83 -3.50
CA LYS A 511 41.87 38.52 -2.84
C LYS A 511 42.69 37.45 -2.14
N GLU A 512 43.93 37.24 -2.58
CA GLU A 512 44.90 36.46 -1.80
C GLU A 512 44.95 37.03 -0.38
N PRO A 513 44.88 36.19 0.67
CA PRO A 513 45.07 36.69 2.02
C PRO A 513 46.45 37.30 2.08
N ILE A 514 46.54 38.61 2.39
CA ILE A 514 47.79 39.28 2.67
C ILE A 514 48.39 38.58 3.88
N VAL A 515 49.39 37.72 3.66
CA VAL A 515 50.21 37.15 4.72
C VAL A 515 51.09 38.31 5.22
N ILE A 516 50.74 38.89 6.38
CA ILE A 516 51.56 39.83 7.13
C ILE A 516 52.53 39.05 8.03
#